data_9dde6e877eb451139c9b026e5d9ec3b2
#
_entry.id   9dde6e877eb451139c9b026e5d9ec3b2
#
_cell.length_a   1.000
_cell.length_b   1.000
_cell.length_c   1.000
_cell.angle_alpha   90.00
_cell.angle_beta   90.00
_cell.angle_gamma   90.00
#
_symmetry.space_group_name_H-M   'P 1'
#
loop_
_entity.id
_entity.type
_entity.pdbx_description
1 polymer ?
#
loop_
_entity_poly.entity_id
_entity_poly.type
_entity_poly.pdbx_seq_one_letter_code
_entity_poly.pdbx_strand_id
1 'polypeptide(L)'
;MKYGAIAGGEKSTVQTAFEILKNGGNAFDAAVGAVFTSMVSEFNLTGPGGGGAFLAGPVNADPILYDFFVDTPPSQPGKELDFFSILVDFGPSKQEFHIGQGSVAIPGNTAGLLTVHNRLGQLPLKAVLEPAMEAARSGVILNEAQAYLVKILEPILTHSKAGCDLFKPKGHLLNQGDRFQNPAFADLLEMLAAEGAGYFYEGEGAGLILKTIGQKGLMTRECLAQYRVIERQPLKSKFGGKTIYTNPAPSIGGTLITFALQLIEQSKSDEKPDLIKLLKVMEITSAARRETCHDIQNEQQIPRVLEPETLNHYLDLLNTDSTHIKNENDPPSRGATTHVSILDKQGNAASVTTTNGEGCGYMIQELGIMLNNMLGEEDLNPMGFHLWPRQQRLPTMMAPTIVTGQNGVELVLGSGGSNRLRSAILQVIM
;
A
#
# COMPACT_ATOMS: atom_id res chain seq x y z
N MET A 1 2.13 -28.65 -0.65
CA MET A 1 0.95 -28.01 -1.30
C MET A 1 1.03 -28.20 -2.81
N LYS A 2 -0.08 -28.45 -3.52
CA LYS A 2 -0.03 -28.78 -4.97
C LYS A 2 0.42 -27.59 -5.84
N TYR A 3 0.00 -26.38 -5.49
CA TYR A 3 0.33 -25.14 -6.22
C TYR A 3 0.98 -24.09 -5.34
N GLY A 4 0.62 -24.00 -4.07
CA GLY A 4 1.11 -23.02 -3.12
C GLY A 4 0.03 -22.60 -2.11
N ALA A 5 0.26 -21.49 -1.41
CA ALA A 5 -0.70 -20.83 -0.52
C ALA A 5 -0.92 -19.38 -0.99
N ILE A 6 -2.16 -18.92 -0.94
CA ILE A 6 -2.58 -17.60 -1.40
C ILE A 6 -3.51 -16.99 -0.36
N ALA A 7 -3.31 -15.72 -0.03
CA ALA A 7 -4.25 -14.92 0.74
C ALA A 7 -4.38 -13.52 0.09
N GLY A 8 -5.60 -13.01 0.06
CA GLY A 8 -5.91 -11.70 -0.50
C GLY A 8 -7.25 -11.20 0.02
N GLY A 9 -7.55 -9.92 -0.22
CA GLY A 9 -8.74 -9.24 0.32
C GLY A 9 -10.05 -9.67 -0.34
N GLU A 10 -9.99 -10.12 -1.62
CA GLU A 10 -11.17 -10.42 -2.40
C GLU A 10 -11.01 -11.73 -3.18
N LYS A 11 -12.13 -12.41 -3.44
CA LYS A 11 -12.18 -13.74 -4.06
C LYS A 11 -11.57 -13.76 -5.47
N SER A 12 -11.87 -12.78 -6.32
CA SER A 12 -11.34 -12.72 -7.69
C SER A 12 -9.83 -12.50 -7.69
N THR A 13 -9.29 -11.69 -6.77
CA THR A 13 -7.86 -11.49 -6.53
C THR A 13 -7.18 -12.82 -6.23
N VAL A 14 -7.73 -13.62 -5.30
CA VAL A 14 -7.20 -14.93 -4.94
C VAL A 14 -7.33 -15.93 -6.10
N GLN A 15 -8.45 -15.91 -6.82
CA GLN A 15 -8.67 -16.79 -7.96
C GLN A 15 -7.67 -16.51 -9.09
N THR A 16 -7.39 -15.25 -9.40
CA THR A 16 -6.37 -14.87 -10.38
C THR A 16 -5.00 -15.44 -10.00
N ALA A 17 -4.56 -15.24 -8.74
CA ALA A 17 -3.30 -15.80 -8.28
C ALA A 17 -3.25 -17.33 -8.44
N PHE A 18 -4.34 -18.01 -8.08
CA PHE A 18 -4.44 -19.47 -8.20
C PHE A 18 -4.32 -19.93 -9.67
N GLU A 19 -5.03 -19.30 -10.60
CA GLU A 19 -4.98 -19.66 -12.02
C GLU A 19 -3.58 -19.40 -12.61
N ILE A 20 -2.91 -18.31 -12.22
CA ILE A 20 -1.55 -18.03 -12.67
C ILE A 20 -0.58 -19.11 -12.16
N LEU A 21 -0.63 -19.48 -10.87
CA LEU A 21 0.19 -20.58 -10.34
C LEU A 21 -0.11 -21.92 -11.00
N LYS A 22 -1.37 -22.22 -11.27
CA LYS A 22 -1.81 -23.43 -11.95
C LYS A 22 -1.30 -23.52 -13.38
N ASN A 23 -1.22 -22.38 -14.08
CA ASN A 23 -0.74 -22.28 -15.46
C ASN A 23 0.79 -22.13 -15.58
N GLY A 24 1.53 -22.34 -14.50
CA GLY A 24 2.99 -22.42 -14.50
C GLY A 24 3.70 -21.12 -14.15
N GLY A 25 2.98 -20.08 -13.73
CA GLY A 25 3.58 -18.87 -13.14
C GLY A 25 4.15 -19.16 -11.75
N ASN A 26 5.06 -18.31 -11.31
CA ASN A 26 5.62 -18.33 -9.96
C ASN A 26 4.86 -17.38 -9.00
N ALA A 27 5.31 -17.28 -7.74
CA ALA A 27 4.70 -16.39 -6.74
C ALA A 27 4.67 -14.92 -7.18
N PHE A 28 5.66 -14.48 -7.95
CA PHE A 28 5.78 -13.08 -8.39
C PHE A 28 4.80 -12.77 -9.53
N ASP A 29 4.68 -13.65 -10.53
CA ASP A 29 3.63 -13.56 -11.56
C ASP A 29 2.24 -13.51 -10.92
N ALA A 30 1.98 -14.44 -10.01
CA ALA A 30 0.70 -14.56 -9.33
C ALA A 30 0.37 -13.32 -8.50
N ALA A 31 1.36 -12.73 -7.81
CA ALA A 31 1.18 -11.52 -7.04
C ALA A 31 0.89 -10.31 -7.93
N VAL A 32 1.63 -10.15 -9.04
CA VAL A 32 1.41 -9.05 -9.99
C VAL A 32 0.01 -9.13 -10.61
N GLY A 33 -0.39 -10.31 -11.12
CA GLY A 33 -1.73 -10.49 -11.71
C GLY A 33 -2.84 -10.29 -10.68
N ALA A 34 -2.66 -10.81 -9.45
CA ALA A 34 -3.61 -10.62 -8.36
C ALA A 34 -3.79 -9.14 -7.99
N VAL A 35 -2.69 -8.36 -7.89
CA VAL A 35 -2.78 -6.93 -7.58
C VAL A 35 -3.46 -6.16 -8.71
N PHE A 36 -3.18 -6.43 -9.99
CA PHE A 36 -3.92 -5.79 -11.08
C PHE A 36 -5.40 -6.18 -11.09
N THR A 37 -5.75 -7.43 -10.72
CA THR A 37 -7.16 -7.83 -10.54
C THR A 37 -7.80 -7.11 -9.35
N SER A 38 -7.07 -6.92 -8.24
CA SER A 38 -7.59 -6.15 -7.09
C SER A 38 -7.88 -4.69 -7.45
N MET A 39 -7.17 -4.10 -8.42
CA MET A 39 -7.49 -2.75 -8.93
C MET A 39 -8.86 -2.68 -9.63
N VAL A 40 -9.46 -3.83 -9.97
CA VAL A 40 -10.83 -3.94 -10.46
C VAL A 40 -11.80 -4.33 -9.36
N SER A 41 -11.46 -5.34 -8.56
CA SER A 41 -12.35 -5.89 -7.54
C SER A 41 -12.31 -5.13 -6.21
N GLU A 42 -11.23 -4.42 -5.94
CA GLU A 42 -10.99 -3.60 -4.74
C GLU A 42 -10.59 -2.16 -5.13
N PHE A 43 -11.22 -1.63 -6.20
CA PHE A 43 -10.89 -0.35 -6.82
C PHE A 43 -10.90 0.85 -5.84
N ASN A 44 -11.59 0.73 -4.72
CA ASN A 44 -11.61 1.74 -3.65
C ASN A 44 -10.37 1.67 -2.73
N LEU A 45 -9.57 0.60 -2.81
CA LEU A 45 -8.43 0.35 -1.93
C LEU A 45 -7.09 0.48 -2.65
N THR A 46 -7.08 0.27 -3.96
CA THR A 46 -5.86 0.30 -4.77
C THR A 46 -6.14 0.68 -6.21
N GLY A 47 -5.14 1.17 -6.91
CA GLY A 47 -5.23 1.54 -8.32
C GLY A 47 -3.85 1.78 -8.94
N PRO A 48 -3.74 1.85 -10.28
CA PRO A 48 -2.47 2.11 -10.98
C PRO A 48 -1.85 3.45 -10.61
N GLY A 49 -2.73 4.42 -10.23
CA GLY A 49 -2.35 5.76 -9.83
C GLY A 49 -1.85 5.89 -8.38
N GLY A 50 -1.74 4.80 -7.65
CA GLY A 50 -1.29 4.76 -6.26
C GLY A 50 0.17 4.36 -6.09
N GLY A 51 0.50 3.86 -4.89
CA GLY A 51 1.83 3.38 -4.54
C GLY A 51 1.79 2.16 -3.63
N GLY A 52 2.94 1.51 -3.47
CA GLY A 52 3.01 0.27 -2.71
C GLY A 52 4.43 -0.16 -2.36
N ALA A 53 4.50 -1.35 -1.76
CA ALA A 53 5.73 -2.04 -1.46
C ALA A 53 5.55 -3.54 -1.69
N PHE A 54 6.54 -4.17 -2.30
CA PHE A 54 6.56 -5.59 -2.62
C PHE A 54 7.82 -6.23 -2.01
N LEU A 55 7.65 -7.09 -1.01
CA LEU A 55 8.72 -7.89 -0.48
C LEU A 55 8.76 -9.24 -1.24
N ALA A 56 9.78 -9.42 -2.03
CA ALA A 56 10.05 -10.62 -2.79
C ALA A 56 11.05 -11.52 -2.03
N GLY A 57 10.68 -12.77 -1.78
CA GLY A 57 11.54 -13.80 -1.19
C GLY A 57 11.76 -14.94 -2.17
N PRO A 58 12.72 -14.83 -3.11
CA PRO A 58 13.08 -15.91 -3.99
C PRO A 58 13.71 -17.06 -3.18
N VAL A 59 13.38 -18.32 -3.53
CA VAL A 59 13.86 -19.50 -2.77
C VAL A 59 15.39 -19.62 -2.73
N ASN A 60 16.08 -19.13 -3.76
CA ASN A 60 17.53 -19.28 -3.92
C ASN A 60 18.31 -17.96 -3.77
N ALA A 61 17.70 -16.92 -3.24
CA ALA A 61 18.34 -15.61 -3.06
C ALA A 61 17.83 -14.92 -1.79
N ASP A 62 18.56 -13.92 -1.34
CA ASP A 62 18.10 -13.07 -0.24
C ASP A 62 16.84 -12.30 -0.65
N PRO A 63 15.90 -12.07 0.29
CA PRO A 63 14.73 -11.25 0.04
C PRO A 63 15.10 -9.83 -0.36
N ILE A 64 14.33 -9.25 -1.29
CA ILE A 64 14.47 -7.88 -1.78
C ILE A 64 13.13 -7.17 -1.61
N LEU A 65 13.16 -5.94 -1.12
CA LEU A 65 12.00 -5.07 -1.11
C LEU A 65 12.05 -4.14 -2.33
N TYR A 66 11.00 -4.18 -3.13
CA TYR A 66 10.72 -3.20 -4.17
C TYR A 66 9.83 -2.11 -3.57
N ASP A 67 10.41 -0.95 -3.29
CA ASP A 67 9.70 0.22 -2.83
C ASP A 67 9.25 1.04 -4.04
N PHE A 68 7.97 1.02 -4.26
CA PHE A 68 7.27 1.81 -5.26
C PHE A 68 6.14 2.63 -4.65
N PHE A 69 6.34 3.12 -3.42
CA PHE A 69 5.43 4.11 -2.88
C PHE A 69 5.52 5.41 -3.68
N VAL A 70 4.73 6.39 -3.36
CA VAL A 70 4.65 7.62 -4.16
C VAL A 70 5.81 8.57 -3.84
N ASP A 71 6.21 9.37 -4.84
CA ASP A 71 7.17 10.44 -4.68
C ASP A 71 6.47 11.80 -4.64
N THR A 72 7.07 12.76 -3.92
CA THR A 72 6.61 14.15 -3.93
C THR A 72 6.94 14.83 -5.26
N PRO A 73 6.00 15.53 -5.89
CA PRO A 73 6.28 16.35 -7.07
C PRO A 73 7.12 17.59 -6.71
N PRO A 74 7.69 18.29 -7.72
CA PRO A 74 8.38 19.55 -7.50
C PRO A 74 7.46 20.58 -6.82
N SER A 75 7.94 21.24 -5.77
CA SER A 75 7.22 22.35 -5.17
C SER A 75 7.14 23.54 -6.15
N GLN A 76 6.03 24.22 -6.21
CA GLN A 76 5.79 25.42 -7.03
C GLN A 76 5.24 26.54 -6.13
N PRO A 77 6.12 27.26 -5.42
CA PRO A 77 5.68 28.31 -4.49
C PRO A 77 4.83 29.38 -5.22
N GLY A 78 3.69 29.74 -4.60
CA GLY A 78 2.77 30.73 -5.16
C GLY A 78 1.79 30.20 -6.22
N LYS A 79 1.89 28.92 -6.58
CA LYS A 79 0.88 28.31 -7.47
C LYS A 79 -0.44 28.10 -6.72
N GLU A 80 -1.54 28.53 -7.31
CA GLU A 80 -2.88 28.20 -6.84
C GLU A 80 -3.16 26.72 -7.15
N LEU A 81 -3.36 25.93 -6.10
CA LEU A 81 -3.65 24.51 -6.22
C LEU A 81 -5.15 24.25 -6.07
N ASP A 82 -5.66 23.29 -6.85
CA ASP A 82 -6.95 22.66 -6.60
C ASP A 82 -6.75 21.62 -5.49
N PHE A 83 -6.94 22.09 -4.23
CA PHE A 83 -6.70 21.32 -3.01
C PHE A 83 -7.70 21.76 -1.94
N PHE A 84 -8.60 20.87 -1.54
CA PHE A 84 -9.68 21.17 -0.62
C PHE A 84 -10.08 19.95 0.19
N SER A 85 -10.71 20.20 1.36
CA SER A 85 -11.14 19.14 2.26
C SER A 85 -12.51 18.59 1.90
N ILE A 86 -12.67 17.28 2.13
CA ILE A 86 -13.96 16.58 2.10
C ILE A 86 -14.11 15.79 3.40
N LEU A 87 -15.30 15.89 4.01
CA LEU A 87 -15.64 15.12 5.19
C LEU A 87 -16.32 13.82 4.78
N VAL A 88 -15.70 12.69 5.14
CA VAL A 88 -16.24 11.34 4.92
C VAL A 88 -16.79 10.80 6.24
N ASP A 89 -18.04 10.34 6.20
CA ASP A 89 -18.75 9.81 7.38
C ASP A 89 -18.70 8.27 7.41
N PHE A 90 -17.91 7.74 8.34
CA PHE A 90 -17.79 6.29 8.55
C PHE A 90 -18.82 5.74 9.56
N GLY A 91 -19.79 6.55 9.97
CA GLY A 91 -20.80 6.23 10.98
C GLY A 91 -20.32 6.56 12.39
N PRO A 92 -19.46 5.75 13.04
CA PRO A 92 -18.95 6.04 14.38
C PRO A 92 -17.97 7.21 14.44
N SER A 93 -17.35 7.56 13.32
CA SER A 93 -16.36 8.63 13.20
C SER A 93 -16.48 9.34 11.87
N LYS A 94 -16.12 10.62 11.86
CA LYS A 94 -15.95 11.41 10.64
C LYS A 94 -14.47 11.65 10.44
N GLN A 95 -14.01 11.55 9.20
CA GLN A 95 -12.63 11.81 8.84
C GLN A 95 -12.58 12.82 7.70
N GLU A 96 -11.72 13.81 7.83
CA GLU A 96 -11.44 14.78 6.80
C GLU A 96 -10.34 14.26 5.88
N PHE A 97 -10.56 14.34 4.58
CA PHE A 97 -9.57 14.05 3.55
C PHE A 97 -9.39 15.25 2.66
N HIS A 98 -8.17 15.51 2.23
CA HIS A 98 -7.92 16.54 1.24
C HIS A 98 -7.76 15.87 -0.13
N ILE A 99 -8.51 16.39 -1.11
CA ILE A 99 -8.53 15.90 -2.49
C ILE A 99 -8.28 17.04 -3.48
N GLY A 100 -8.41 16.77 -4.76
CA GLY A 100 -8.14 17.71 -5.83
C GLY A 100 -6.87 17.40 -6.60
N GLN A 101 -6.58 18.13 -7.65
CA GLN A 101 -5.39 17.92 -8.49
C GLN A 101 -4.08 18.15 -7.71
N GLY A 102 -4.12 19.06 -6.71
CA GLY A 102 -3.00 19.36 -5.82
C GLY A 102 -2.70 18.28 -4.75
N SER A 103 -3.59 17.31 -4.56
CA SER A 103 -3.39 16.22 -3.61
C SER A 103 -2.58 15.04 -4.18
N VAL A 104 -2.27 15.06 -5.48
CA VAL A 104 -1.69 13.92 -6.20
C VAL A 104 -0.18 13.90 -6.06
N ALA A 105 0.34 12.81 -5.50
CA ALA A 105 1.76 12.44 -5.54
C ALA A 105 2.09 11.60 -6.79
N ILE A 106 3.37 11.52 -7.15
CA ILE A 106 3.81 10.77 -8.34
C ILE A 106 3.57 9.28 -8.10
N PRO A 107 2.75 8.62 -8.94
CA PRO A 107 2.33 7.23 -8.71
C PRO A 107 3.45 6.22 -8.94
N GLY A 108 3.40 5.10 -8.21
CA GLY A 108 4.41 4.05 -8.27
C GLY A 108 3.90 2.65 -8.58
N ASN A 109 2.62 2.33 -8.33
CA ASN A 109 2.10 0.96 -8.47
C ASN A 109 2.38 0.35 -9.84
N THR A 110 2.12 1.07 -10.91
CA THR A 110 2.37 0.58 -12.27
C THR A 110 3.85 0.26 -12.50
N ALA A 111 4.76 1.16 -12.15
CA ALA A 111 6.21 0.92 -12.30
C ALA A 111 6.66 -0.25 -11.43
N GLY A 112 6.21 -0.31 -10.17
CA GLY A 112 6.61 -1.34 -9.21
C GLY A 112 6.23 -2.74 -9.65
N LEU A 113 4.97 -2.95 -9.99
CA LEU A 113 4.46 -4.25 -10.41
C LEU A 113 5.13 -4.74 -11.70
N LEU A 114 5.30 -3.85 -12.69
CA LEU A 114 5.99 -4.21 -13.93
C LEU A 114 7.49 -4.46 -13.71
N THR A 115 8.15 -3.73 -12.80
CA THR A 115 9.55 -3.99 -12.43
C THR A 115 9.71 -5.37 -11.79
N VAL A 116 8.84 -5.73 -10.83
CA VAL A 116 8.87 -7.06 -10.20
C VAL A 116 8.65 -8.15 -11.23
N HIS A 117 7.64 -8.00 -12.10
CA HIS A 117 7.39 -8.96 -13.18
C HIS A 117 8.60 -9.11 -14.10
N ASN A 118 9.19 -8.02 -14.57
CA ASN A 118 10.35 -8.05 -15.47
C ASN A 118 11.59 -8.69 -14.84
N ARG A 119 11.75 -8.59 -13.52
CA ARG A 119 12.90 -9.14 -12.78
C ARG A 119 12.72 -10.60 -12.38
N LEU A 120 11.51 -10.98 -11.98
CA LEU A 120 11.25 -12.22 -11.26
C LEU A 120 10.13 -13.07 -11.89
N GLY A 121 9.36 -12.52 -12.82
CA GLY A 121 8.29 -13.23 -13.51
C GLY A 121 8.81 -14.30 -14.49
N GLN A 122 7.99 -15.28 -14.77
CA GLN A 122 8.25 -16.39 -15.68
C GLN A 122 7.28 -16.43 -16.87
N LEU A 123 6.05 -15.95 -16.67
CA LEU A 123 5.05 -15.90 -17.74
C LEU A 123 5.15 -14.59 -18.53
N PRO A 124 4.71 -14.56 -19.80
CA PRO A 124 4.56 -13.30 -20.52
C PRO A 124 3.62 -12.34 -19.77
N LEU A 125 3.98 -11.04 -19.72
CA LEU A 125 3.19 -10.03 -19.00
C LEU A 125 1.71 -10.02 -19.42
N LYS A 126 1.43 -10.18 -20.72
CA LYS A 126 0.06 -10.25 -21.23
C LYS A 126 -0.74 -11.37 -20.56
N ALA A 127 -0.16 -12.55 -20.39
CA ALA A 127 -0.84 -13.68 -19.73
C ALA A 127 -1.09 -13.42 -18.23
N VAL A 128 -0.20 -12.66 -17.57
CA VAL A 128 -0.34 -12.26 -16.17
C VAL A 128 -1.44 -11.21 -15.99
N LEU A 129 -1.61 -10.29 -16.95
CA LEU A 129 -2.60 -9.22 -16.92
C LEU A 129 -3.98 -9.63 -17.45
N GLU A 130 -4.07 -10.71 -18.24
CA GLU A 130 -5.33 -11.14 -18.90
C GLU A 130 -6.51 -11.33 -17.95
N PRO A 131 -6.36 -11.95 -16.73
CA PRO A 131 -7.48 -12.06 -15.80
C PRO A 131 -8.02 -10.70 -15.33
N ALA A 132 -7.14 -9.72 -15.13
CA ALA A 132 -7.54 -8.36 -14.75
C ALA A 132 -8.24 -7.64 -15.90
N MET A 133 -7.77 -7.80 -17.14
CA MET A 133 -8.43 -7.26 -18.35
C MET A 133 -9.82 -7.87 -18.50
N GLU A 134 -9.96 -9.19 -18.33
CA GLU A 134 -11.25 -9.87 -18.39
C GLU A 134 -12.20 -9.38 -17.29
N ALA A 135 -11.73 -9.29 -16.05
CA ALA A 135 -12.50 -8.76 -14.94
C ALA A 135 -12.97 -7.31 -15.18
N ALA A 136 -12.13 -6.46 -15.76
CA ALA A 136 -12.48 -5.08 -16.08
C ALA A 136 -13.54 -4.99 -17.20
N ARG A 137 -13.48 -5.85 -18.22
CA ARG A 137 -14.45 -5.90 -19.32
C ARG A 137 -15.75 -6.57 -18.94
N SER A 138 -15.69 -7.78 -18.36
CA SER A 138 -16.88 -8.54 -17.95
C SER A 138 -17.56 -7.94 -16.73
N GLY A 139 -16.79 -7.26 -15.90
CA GLY A 139 -17.20 -6.64 -14.65
C GLY A 139 -17.24 -7.61 -13.47
N VAL A 140 -17.13 -7.03 -12.27
CA VAL A 140 -17.25 -7.72 -10.99
C VAL A 140 -18.58 -7.37 -10.32
N ILE A 141 -19.17 -8.32 -9.61
CA ILE A 141 -20.39 -8.08 -8.83
C ILE A 141 -19.97 -7.55 -7.45
N LEU A 142 -20.46 -6.37 -7.08
CA LEU A 142 -20.13 -5.76 -5.81
C LEU A 142 -20.69 -6.54 -4.63
N ASN A 143 -19.85 -6.88 -3.68
CA ASN A 143 -20.26 -7.41 -2.40
C ASN A 143 -20.65 -6.28 -1.42
N GLU A 144 -21.09 -6.63 -0.22
CA GLU A 144 -21.52 -5.69 0.81
C GLU A 144 -20.41 -4.71 1.21
N ALA A 145 -19.17 -5.19 1.40
CA ALA A 145 -18.04 -4.34 1.81
C ALA A 145 -17.65 -3.34 0.71
N GLN A 146 -17.62 -3.78 -0.55
CA GLN A 146 -17.36 -2.89 -1.70
C GLN A 146 -18.45 -1.83 -1.84
N ALA A 147 -19.73 -2.22 -1.75
CA ALA A 147 -20.85 -1.29 -1.80
C ALA A 147 -20.84 -0.28 -0.65
N TYR A 148 -20.48 -0.72 0.56
CA TYR A 148 -20.28 0.17 1.70
C TYR A 148 -19.18 1.20 1.43
N LEU A 149 -18.04 0.79 0.89
CA LEU A 149 -16.94 1.70 0.53
C LEU A 149 -17.37 2.69 -0.58
N VAL A 150 -18.07 2.23 -1.62
CA VAL A 150 -18.63 3.12 -2.66
C VAL A 150 -19.53 4.18 -2.05
N LYS A 151 -20.39 3.79 -1.10
CA LYS A 151 -21.31 4.72 -0.43
C LYS A 151 -20.59 5.77 0.41
N ILE A 152 -19.62 5.38 1.22
CA ILE A 152 -18.92 6.34 2.10
C ILE A 152 -17.96 7.24 1.32
N LEU A 153 -17.38 6.74 0.24
CA LEU A 153 -16.45 7.49 -0.64
C LEU A 153 -17.17 8.19 -1.81
N GLU A 154 -18.51 8.16 -1.84
CA GLU A 154 -19.29 8.79 -2.91
C GLU A 154 -18.84 10.23 -3.23
N PRO A 155 -18.58 11.13 -2.25
CA PRO A 155 -18.15 12.50 -2.54
C PRO A 155 -16.83 12.58 -3.32
N ILE A 156 -15.94 11.60 -3.14
CA ILE A 156 -14.65 11.49 -3.84
C ILE A 156 -14.85 10.83 -5.21
N LEU A 157 -15.47 9.65 -5.22
CA LEU A 157 -15.64 8.83 -6.44
C LEU A 157 -16.45 9.55 -7.52
N THR A 158 -17.40 10.41 -7.12
CA THR A 158 -18.29 11.11 -8.04
C THR A 158 -17.98 12.60 -8.19
N HIS A 159 -16.82 13.06 -7.70
CA HIS A 159 -16.42 14.46 -7.78
C HIS A 159 -16.30 14.93 -9.24
N SER A 160 -15.65 14.17 -10.10
CA SER A 160 -15.56 14.46 -11.53
C SER A 160 -16.72 13.85 -12.32
N LYS A 161 -17.03 14.46 -13.49
CA LYS A 161 -18.05 13.90 -14.39
C LYS A 161 -17.73 12.46 -14.78
N ALA A 162 -16.48 12.16 -15.12
CA ALA A 162 -16.06 10.78 -15.47
C ALA A 162 -16.23 9.80 -14.30
N GLY A 163 -16.01 10.26 -13.06
CA GLY A 163 -16.32 9.48 -11.87
C GLY A 163 -17.81 9.24 -11.70
N CYS A 164 -18.65 10.29 -11.89
CA CYS A 164 -20.11 10.11 -11.91
C CYS A 164 -20.54 9.09 -12.96
N ASP A 165 -20.03 9.18 -14.16
CA ASP A 165 -20.42 8.28 -15.27
C ASP A 165 -20.05 6.82 -14.95
N LEU A 166 -18.94 6.56 -14.23
CA LEU A 166 -18.48 5.24 -13.84
C LEU A 166 -19.21 4.68 -12.60
N PHE A 167 -19.37 5.48 -11.55
CA PHE A 167 -19.89 5.02 -10.24
C PHE A 167 -21.38 5.27 -10.05
N LYS A 168 -21.99 6.09 -10.91
CA LYS A 168 -23.44 6.33 -10.98
C LYS A 168 -24.01 5.99 -12.38
N PRO A 169 -23.76 4.82 -12.93
CA PRO A 169 -24.34 4.45 -14.20
C PRO A 169 -25.89 4.49 -14.08
N LYS A 170 -26.55 5.12 -15.03
CA LYS A 170 -28.02 5.30 -15.03
C LYS A 170 -28.53 6.21 -13.89
N GLY A 171 -27.68 7.06 -13.30
CA GLY A 171 -28.08 8.08 -12.33
C GLY A 171 -28.20 7.62 -10.87
N HIS A 172 -27.91 6.35 -10.55
CA HIS A 172 -27.87 5.84 -9.17
C HIS A 172 -26.49 5.28 -8.84
N LEU A 173 -26.06 5.48 -7.60
CA LEU A 173 -24.78 4.99 -7.09
C LEU A 173 -24.76 3.45 -7.11
N LEU A 174 -23.65 2.89 -7.54
CA LEU A 174 -23.44 1.43 -7.49
C LEU A 174 -23.61 0.90 -6.06
N ASN A 175 -24.31 -0.23 -5.94
CA ASN A 175 -24.66 -0.85 -4.67
C ASN A 175 -24.37 -2.37 -4.71
N GLN A 176 -24.58 -3.05 -3.58
CA GLN A 176 -24.45 -4.51 -3.49
C GLN A 176 -25.29 -5.22 -4.57
N GLY A 177 -24.66 -6.16 -5.26
CA GLY A 177 -25.26 -6.89 -6.36
C GLY A 177 -25.18 -6.22 -7.73
N ASP A 178 -24.82 -4.94 -7.78
CA ASP A 178 -24.56 -4.26 -9.06
C ASP A 178 -23.23 -4.73 -9.67
N ARG A 179 -23.15 -4.61 -11.00
CA ARG A 179 -21.95 -4.94 -11.75
C ARG A 179 -21.12 -3.71 -12.01
N PHE A 180 -19.89 -3.69 -11.49
CA PHE A 180 -18.88 -2.68 -11.81
C PHE A 180 -18.09 -3.13 -13.02
N GLN A 181 -18.07 -2.33 -14.08
CA GLN A 181 -17.29 -2.55 -15.31
C GLN A 181 -16.43 -1.32 -15.60
N ASN A 182 -15.20 -1.58 -16.07
CA ASN A 182 -14.27 -0.52 -16.41
C ASN A 182 -13.45 -0.91 -17.67
N PRO A 183 -14.06 -0.88 -18.87
CA PRO A 183 -13.39 -1.24 -20.11
C PRO A 183 -12.14 -0.42 -20.41
N ALA A 184 -12.14 0.88 -20.10
CA ALA A 184 -10.99 1.75 -20.31
C ALA A 184 -9.77 1.30 -19.49
N PHE A 185 -9.99 0.75 -18.29
CA PHE A 185 -8.90 0.14 -17.51
C PHE A 185 -8.35 -1.13 -18.18
N ALA A 186 -9.20 -1.95 -18.79
CA ALA A 186 -8.73 -3.10 -19.57
C ALA A 186 -7.86 -2.67 -20.76
N ASP A 187 -8.26 -1.59 -21.45
CA ASP A 187 -7.48 -1.04 -22.56
C ASP A 187 -6.13 -0.49 -22.09
N LEU A 188 -6.08 0.19 -20.93
CA LEU A 188 -4.82 0.55 -20.26
C LEU A 188 -3.93 -0.67 -20.03
N LEU A 189 -4.49 -1.77 -19.50
CA LEU A 189 -3.72 -2.99 -19.24
C LEU A 189 -3.18 -3.62 -20.54
N GLU A 190 -3.91 -3.54 -21.66
CA GLU A 190 -3.40 -3.97 -22.98
C GLU A 190 -2.22 -3.13 -23.42
N MET A 191 -2.29 -1.81 -23.26
CA MET A 191 -1.17 -0.92 -23.58
C MET A 191 0.04 -1.19 -22.68
N LEU A 192 -0.17 -1.43 -21.38
CA LEU A 192 0.92 -1.83 -20.46
C LEU A 192 1.54 -3.18 -20.84
N ALA A 193 0.73 -4.13 -21.32
CA ALA A 193 1.25 -5.41 -21.82
C ALA A 193 2.08 -5.27 -23.10
N ALA A 194 1.75 -4.28 -23.94
CA ALA A 194 2.42 -4.03 -25.22
C ALA A 194 3.66 -3.14 -25.08
N GLU A 195 3.57 -2.05 -24.34
CA GLU A 195 4.58 -0.98 -24.28
C GLU A 195 5.31 -0.90 -22.91
N GLY A 196 4.84 -1.68 -21.92
CA GLY A 196 5.38 -1.63 -20.56
C GLY A 196 5.07 -0.32 -19.82
N ALA A 197 5.88 -0.02 -18.79
CA ALA A 197 5.72 1.17 -17.98
C ALA A 197 5.90 2.49 -18.76
N GLY A 198 6.62 2.46 -19.88
CA GLY A 198 6.85 3.63 -20.73
C GLY A 198 5.56 4.29 -21.18
N TYR A 199 4.52 3.52 -21.50
CA TYR A 199 3.20 4.05 -21.84
C TYR A 199 2.65 4.99 -20.74
N PHE A 200 2.75 4.56 -19.49
CA PHE A 200 2.17 5.27 -18.33
C PHE A 200 3.01 6.48 -17.90
N TYR A 201 4.34 6.40 -17.97
CA TYR A 201 5.23 7.43 -17.41
C TYR A 201 5.79 8.41 -18.45
N GLU A 202 5.87 8.04 -19.72
CA GLU A 202 6.51 8.83 -20.78
C GLU A 202 5.62 9.00 -22.01
N GLY A 203 4.80 7.96 -22.34
CA GLY A 203 3.99 7.87 -23.54
C GLY A 203 2.68 8.64 -23.52
N GLU A 204 1.69 8.11 -24.23
CA GLU A 204 0.36 8.71 -24.35
C GLU A 204 -0.37 8.73 -23.00
N GLY A 205 -0.27 7.66 -22.19
CA GLY A 205 -0.84 7.59 -20.85
C GLY A 205 -0.37 8.74 -19.96
N ALA A 206 0.95 9.07 -20.01
CA ALA A 206 1.48 10.24 -19.30
C ALA A 206 0.82 11.55 -19.76
N GLY A 207 0.56 11.69 -21.07
CA GLY A 207 -0.16 12.84 -21.62
C GLY A 207 -1.57 12.99 -21.05
N LEU A 208 -2.32 11.89 -20.98
CA LEU A 208 -3.68 11.86 -20.41
C LEU A 208 -3.69 12.15 -18.90
N ILE A 209 -2.73 11.62 -18.14
CA ILE A 209 -2.53 11.93 -16.72
C ILE A 209 -2.33 13.43 -16.53
N LEU A 210 -1.37 14.03 -17.25
CA LEU A 210 -1.03 15.44 -17.12
C LEU A 210 -2.16 16.37 -17.58
N LYS A 211 -2.93 15.97 -18.59
CA LYS A 211 -4.13 16.68 -19.05
C LYS A 211 -5.19 16.77 -17.93
N THR A 212 -5.37 15.67 -17.17
CA THR A 212 -6.38 15.57 -16.10
C THR A 212 -5.93 16.27 -14.83
N ILE A 213 -4.66 16.09 -14.42
CA ILE A 213 -4.10 16.79 -13.23
C ILE A 213 -3.99 18.30 -13.50
N GLY A 214 -3.85 18.67 -14.75
CA GLY A 214 -4.03 20.03 -15.21
C GLY A 214 -3.07 21.05 -14.62
N GLN A 215 -3.47 22.32 -14.73
CA GLN A 215 -2.64 23.44 -14.31
C GLN A 215 -2.65 23.67 -12.79
N LYS A 216 -3.64 23.11 -12.07
CA LYS A 216 -3.81 23.27 -10.63
C LYS A 216 -3.23 22.12 -9.82
N GLY A 217 -2.57 21.14 -10.45
CA GLY A 217 -1.76 20.09 -9.81
C GLY A 217 -0.26 20.43 -9.83
N LEU A 218 0.54 19.64 -9.14
CA LEU A 218 2.00 19.84 -9.05
C LEU A 218 2.81 18.94 -9.99
N MET A 219 2.19 17.88 -10.53
CA MET A 219 2.87 16.90 -11.38
C MET A 219 3.27 17.49 -12.72
N THR A 220 4.48 17.20 -13.17
CA THR A 220 5.03 17.58 -14.48
C THR A 220 5.42 16.33 -15.27
N ARG A 221 5.56 16.46 -16.59
CA ARG A 221 6.03 15.35 -17.45
C ARG A 221 7.40 14.83 -17.00
N GLU A 222 8.27 15.75 -16.61
CA GLU A 222 9.63 15.42 -16.17
C GLU A 222 9.63 14.58 -14.89
N CYS A 223 8.88 15.01 -13.85
CA CYS A 223 8.85 14.25 -12.60
C CYS A 223 8.18 12.89 -12.76
N LEU A 224 7.18 12.77 -13.64
CA LEU A 224 6.56 11.49 -13.97
C LEU A 224 7.57 10.56 -14.67
N ALA A 225 8.28 11.04 -15.68
CA ALA A 225 9.31 10.28 -16.42
C ALA A 225 10.54 9.92 -15.54
N GLN A 226 10.81 10.70 -14.50
CA GLN A 226 11.92 10.45 -13.57
C GLN A 226 11.57 9.49 -12.43
N TYR A 227 10.30 9.09 -12.26
CA TYR A 227 9.92 8.15 -11.22
C TYR A 227 10.71 6.83 -11.35
N ARG A 228 11.20 6.30 -10.23
CA ARG A 228 11.96 5.04 -10.18
C ARG A 228 11.52 4.18 -9.00
N VAL A 229 11.42 2.89 -9.27
CA VAL A 229 11.31 1.87 -8.20
C VAL A 229 12.64 1.76 -7.48
N ILE A 230 12.63 1.71 -6.16
CA ILE A 230 13.84 1.59 -5.35
C ILE A 230 13.92 0.16 -4.81
N GLU A 231 15.00 -0.55 -5.17
CA GLU A 231 15.32 -1.83 -4.57
C GLU A 231 16.03 -1.60 -3.23
N ARG A 232 15.44 -2.13 -2.14
CA ARG A 232 15.96 -1.98 -0.78
C ARG A 232 16.29 -3.32 -0.16
N GLN A 233 17.32 -3.35 0.69
CA GLN A 233 17.52 -4.46 1.61
C GLN A 233 16.40 -4.43 2.67
N PRO A 234 15.64 -5.52 2.85
CA PRO A 234 14.60 -5.55 3.87
C PRO A 234 15.18 -5.35 5.27
N LEU A 235 14.42 -4.71 6.15
CA LEU A 235 14.73 -4.69 7.57
C LEU A 235 14.64 -6.11 8.11
N LYS A 236 15.76 -6.61 8.67
CA LYS A 236 15.90 -7.97 9.18
C LYS A 236 15.97 -7.97 10.69
N SER A 237 15.12 -8.76 11.34
CA SER A 237 15.12 -8.95 12.79
C SER A 237 14.92 -10.41 13.15
N LYS A 238 15.09 -10.75 14.44
CA LYS A 238 14.83 -12.08 14.99
C LYS A 238 13.72 -12.00 16.04
N PHE A 239 12.88 -13.01 16.09
CA PHE A 239 11.85 -13.16 17.12
C PHE A 239 11.45 -14.64 17.23
N GLY A 240 11.46 -15.18 18.47
CA GLY A 240 11.08 -16.57 18.72
C GLY A 240 11.89 -17.61 17.92
N GLY A 241 13.18 -17.35 17.69
CA GLY A 241 14.07 -18.21 16.90
C GLY A 241 13.89 -18.12 15.37
N LYS A 242 12.97 -17.28 14.89
CA LYS A 242 12.68 -17.05 13.46
C LYS A 242 13.33 -15.76 12.97
N THR A 243 13.52 -15.65 11.66
CA THR A 243 13.98 -14.42 11.01
C THR A 243 12.80 -13.74 10.33
N ILE A 244 12.67 -12.45 10.57
CA ILE A 244 11.60 -11.61 10.05
C ILE A 244 12.22 -10.61 9.08
N TYR A 245 11.66 -10.53 7.89
CA TYR A 245 11.98 -9.53 6.87
C TYR A 245 10.77 -8.65 6.66
N THR A 246 10.95 -7.33 6.72
CA THR A 246 9.87 -6.36 6.54
C THR A 246 10.37 -5.09 5.88
N ASN A 247 9.48 -4.11 5.66
CA ASN A 247 9.77 -2.85 4.99
C ASN A 247 10.73 -1.99 5.82
N PRO A 248 11.91 -1.60 5.28
CA PRO A 248 12.88 -0.72 5.98
C PRO A 248 12.45 0.76 5.91
N ALA A 249 13.23 1.64 6.52
CA ALA A 249 13.11 3.09 6.32
C ALA A 249 13.19 3.45 4.81
N PRO A 250 12.45 4.49 4.36
CA PRO A 250 11.69 5.47 5.12
C PRO A 250 10.31 4.95 5.60
N SER A 251 9.96 3.68 5.36
CA SER A 251 8.73 3.11 5.91
C SER A 251 8.79 3.04 7.45
N ILE A 252 7.74 3.55 8.07
CA ILE A 252 7.61 3.56 9.53
C ILE A 252 7.03 2.21 10.02
N GLY A 253 6.17 1.57 9.22
CA GLY A 253 5.44 0.36 9.65
C GLY A 253 6.34 -0.80 10.04
N GLY A 254 7.27 -1.19 9.15
CA GLY A 254 8.20 -2.29 9.42
C GLY A 254 9.16 -1.99 10.58
N THR A 255 9.61 -0.74 10.68
CA THR A 255 10.44 -0.25 11.78
C THR A 255 9.74 -0.41 13.13
N LEU A 256 8.47 0.00 13.24
CA LEU A 256 7.70 -0.09 14.48
C LEU A 256 7.32 -1.53 14.84
N ILE A 257 7.05 -2.40 13.85
CA ILE A 257 6.86 -3.83 14.09
C ILE A 257 8.14 -4.44 14.67
N THR A 258 9.28 -4.14 14.07
CA THR A 258 10.58 -4.62 14.55
C THR A 258 10.86 -4.15 15.98
N PHE A 259 10.60 -2.87 16.28
CA PHE A 259 10.73 -2.29 17.62
C PHE A 259 9.84 -3.04 18.63
N ALA A 260 8.55 -3.22 18.32
CA ALA A 260 7.63 -3.93 19.20
C ALA A 260 8.06 -5.38 19.47
N LEU A 261 8.53 -6.10 18.44
CA LEU A 261 9.05 -7.46 18.58
C LEU A 261 10.31 -7.50 19.46
N GLN A 262 11.21 -6.53 19.32
CA GLN A 262 12.41 -6.42 20.16
C GLN A 262 12.07 -6.13 21.62
N LEU A 263 11.06 -5.26 21.89
CA LEU A 263 10.57 -5.02 23.25
C LEU A 263 10.05 -6.30 23.88
N ILE A 264 9.29 -7.11 23.14
CA ILE A 264 8.75 -8.38 23.62
C ILE A 264 9.86 -9.38 23.89
N GLU A 265 10.77 -9.58 22.94
CA GLU A 265 11.85 -10.57 23.02
C GLU A 265 12.84 -10.26 24.17
N GLN A 266 13.14 -8.98 24.41
CA GLN A 266 14.08 -8.53 25.46
C GLN A 266 13.42 -8.33 26.81
N SER A 267 12.10 -8.29 26.88
CA SER A 267 11.40 -8.22 28.15
C SER A 267 11.56 -9.55 28.91
N LYS A 268 12.02 -9.49 30.16
CA LYS A 268 12.43 -10.61 31.01
C LYS A 268 11.32 -11.61 31.43
N SER A 269 10.35 -11.88 30.56
CA SER A 269 9.27 -12.83 30.85
C SER A 269 9.47 -14.09 30.01
N ASP A 270 9.64 -15.24 30.64
CA ASP A 270 9.71 -16.55 29.99
C ASP A 270 8.36 -17.03 29.43
N GLU A 271 7.28 -16.32 29.71
CA GLU A 271 5.93 -16.62 29.23
C GLU A 271 5.58 -15.81 27.98
N LYS A 272 4.75 -16.40 27.11
CA LYS A 272 4.14 -15.63 26.00
C LYS A 272 3.47 -14.37 26.59
N PRO A 273 3.63 -13.19 25.95
CA PRO A 273 3.03 -11.98 26.45
C PRO A 273 1.51 -12.16 26.56
N ASP A 274 0.98 -11.86 27.73
CA ASP A 274 -0.46 -11.79 27.95
C ASP A 274 -1.06 -10.56 27.23
N LEU A 275 -2.36 -10.47 27.21
CA LEU A 275 -3.09 -9.36 26.57
C LEU A 275 -2.68 -7.99 27.14
N ILE A 276 -2.41 -7.91 28.44
CA ILE A 276 -2.05 -6.66 29.13
C ILE A 276 -0.68 -6.19 28.63
N LYS A 277 0.29 -7.10 28.58
CA LYS A 277 1.63 -6.81 28.07
C LYS A 277 1.61 -6.42 26.60
N LEU A 278 0.79 -7.10 25.78
CA LEU A 278 0.62 -6.73 24.38
C LEU A 278 0.06 -5.31 24.22
N LEU A 279 -0.98 -4.95 24.98
CA LEU A 279 -1.55 -3.60 24.98
C LEU A 279 -0.50 -2.55 25.37
N LYS A 280 0.28 -2.80 26.45
CA LYS A 280 1.39 -1.93 26.87
C LYS A 280 2.43 -1.75 25.76
N VAL A 281 2.84 -2.82 25.07
CA VAL A 281 3.78 -2.75 23.94
C VAL A 281 3.22 -1.91 22.81
N MET A 282 1.94 -2.06 22.49
CA MET A 282 1.28 -1.26 21.45
C MET A 282 1.21 0.23 21.82
N GLU A 283 0.92 0.56 23.07
CA GLU A 283 0.91 1.93 23.58
C GLU A 283 2.32 2.55 23.54
N ILE A 284 3.32 1.84 24.04
CA ILE A 284 4.72 2.24 23.99
C ILE A 284 5.18 2.47 22.55
N THR A 285 4.82 1.56 21.63
CA THR A 285 5.14 1.70 20.20
C THR A 285 4.50 2.95 19.60
N SER A 286 3.29 3.31 20.03
CA SER A 286 2.62 4.54 19.59
C SER A 286 3.31 5.78 20.14
N ALA A 287 3.75 5.77 21.40
CA ALA A 287 4.52 6.85 22.00
C ALA A 287 5.87 7.03 21.31
N ALA A 288 6.62 5.94 21.12
CA ALA A 288 7.90 5.94 20.42
C ALA A 288 7.78 6.49 18.99
N ARG A 289 6.71 6.15 18.27
CA ARG A 289 6.42 6.73 16.94
C ARG A 289 6.36 8.25 17.01
N ARG A 290 5.57 8.80 17.93
CA ARG A 290 5.39 10.25 18.07
C ARG A 290 6.67 10.99 18.42
N GLU A 291 7.53 10.37 19.24
CA GLU A 291 8.75 11.00 19.72
C GLU A 291 9.95 10.90 18.77
N THR A 292 10.01 9.81 17.98
CA THR A 292 11.25 9.46 17.26
C THR A 292 11.09 9.36 15.73
N CYS A 293 9.86 9.33 15.19
CA CYS A 293 9.64 9.07 13.78
C CYS A 293 9.38 10.32 12.94
N HIS A 294 9.59 11.52 13.47
CA HIS A 294 9.41 12.77 12.72
C HIS A 294 10.54 13.03 11.70
N ASP A 295 11.73 12.45 11.90
CA ASP A 295 12.94 12.72 11.12
C ASP A 295 13.35 11.58 10.18
N ILE A 296 12.47 10.65 9.85
CA ILE A 296 12.77 9.51 8.95
C ILE A 296 12.85 9.98 7.49
N GLN A 297 13.64 11.00 7.25
CA GLN A 297 13.94 11.50 5.90
C GLN A 297 15.24 10.92 5.33
N ASN A 298 16.09 10.34 6.19
CA ASN A 298 17.40 9.83 5.78
C ASN A 298 17.39 8.30 5.77
N GLU A 299 17.30 7.74 4.57
CA GLU A 299 17.25 6.29 4.32
C GLU A 299 18.47 5.51 4.82
N GLN A 300 19.60 6.20 5.07
CA GLN A 300 20.87 5.58 5.46
C GLN A 300 21.06 5.49 6.98
N GLN A 301 20.21 6.14 7.76
CA GLN A 301 20.28 6.08 9.22
C GLN A 301 19.43 4.94 9.78
N ILE A 302 19.99 4.24 10.76
CA ILE A 302 19.18 3.34 11.60
C ILE A 302 18.08 4.21 12.21
N PRO A 303 16.77 3.85 12.03
CA PRO A 303 15.72 4.63 12.64
C PRO A 303 15.95 4.77 14.14
N ARG A 304 15.91 6.00 14.64
CA ARG A 304 16.24 6.35 16.05
C ARG A 304 15.51 5.45 17.05
N VAL A 305 14.29 5.01 16.72
CA VAL A 305 13.51 4.08 17.55
C VAL A 305 14.18 2.72 17.75
N LEU A 306 15.05 2.28 16.85
CA LEU A 306 15.78 1.01 16.93
C LEU A 306 17.18 1.16 17.52
N GLU A 307 17.61 2.37 17.88
CA GLU A 307 18.88 2.59 18.55
C GLU A 307 18.86 1.97 19.96
N PRO A 308 19.96 1.36 20.41
CA PRO A 308 20.01 0.66 21.69
C PRO A 308 19.58 1.52 22.90
N GLU A 309 19.96 2.80 22.91
CA GLU A 309 19.59 3.73 23.99
C GLU A 309 18.08 3.96 24.05
N THR A 310 17.46 4.19 22.89
CA THR A 310 16.01 4.37 22.77
C THR A 310 15.27 3.09 23.16
N LEU A 311 15.73 1.93 22.66
CA LEU A 311 15.13 0.65 22.99
C LEU A 311 15.19 0.36 24.50
N ASN A 312 16.35 0.59 25.14
CA ASN A 312 16.51 0.39 26.61
C ASN A 312 15.58 1.30 27.41
N HIS A 313 15.45 2.57 27.02
CA HIS A 313 14.52 3.49 27.66
C HIS A 313 13.08 2.95 27.68
N TYR A 314 12.61 2.46 26.54
CA TYR A 314 11.25 1.90 26.44
C TYR A 314 11.10 0.50 27.08
N LEU A 315 12.17 -0.27 27.16
CA LEU A 315 12.18 -1.53 27.94
C LEU A 315 12.01 -1.25 29.44
N ASP A 316 12.66 -0.23 29.97
CA ASP A 316 12.48 0.19 31.37
C ASP A 316 11.05 0.64 31.62
N LEU A 317 10.44 1.40 30.71
CA LEU A 317 9.04 1.79 30.80
C LEU A 317 8.09 0.58 30.74
N LEU A 318 8.39 -0.42 29.92
CA LEU A 318 7.57 -1.64 29.82
C LEU A 318 7.59 -2.44 31.13
N ASN A 319 8.76 -2.50 31.79
CA ASN A 319 8.98 -3.26 33.02
C ASN A 319 8.55 -2.52 34.30
N THR A 320 8.26 -1.23 34.21
CA THR A 320 7.70 -0.45 35.33
C THR A 320 6.18 -0.43 35.25
N ASP A 321 5.50 -0.46 36.42
CA ASP A 321 4.02 -0.35 36.48
C ASP A 321 3.49 1.08 36.24
N SER A 322 4.34 1.98 35.73
CA SER A 322 3.95 3.36 35.43
C SER A 322 2.99 3.41 34.24
N THR A 323 1.71 3.48 34.53
CA THR A 323 0.58 3.60 33.58
C THR A 323 0.42 5.01 32.98
N HIS A 324 1.43 5.86 33.06
CA HIS A 324 1.34 7.27 32.63
C HIS A 324 1.91 7.52 31.23
N ILE A 325 1.60 6.64 30.25
CA ILE A 325 1.73 7.03 28.86
C ILE A 325 0.50 7.90 28.57
N LYS A 326 0.70 9.19 28.28
CA LYS A 326 -0.40 10.06 27.84
C LYS A 326 -1.04 9.42 26.62
N ASN A 327 -2.25 8.91 26.78
CA ASN A 327 -3.12 8.50 25.70
C ASN A 327 -3.62 9.76 24.99
N GLU A 328 -2.79 10.36 24.16
CA GLU A 328 -3.29 11.18 23.08
C GLU A 328 -3.77 10.20 22.02
N ASN A 329 -5.07 10.07 21.90
CA ASN A 329 -5.68 9.20 20.90
C ASN A 329 -5.24 9.68 19.52
N ASP A 330 -4.42 8.86 18.83
CA ASP A 330 -4.26 9.01 17.40
C ASP A 330 -5.68 8.99 16.80
N PRO A 331 -6.09 9.97 15.99
CA PRO A 331 -7.42 9.95 15.39
C PRO A 331 -7.60 8.61 14.66
N PRO A 332 -8.79 7.99 14.72
CA PRO A 332 -9.05 6.74 14.05
C PRO A 332 -8.93 6.95 12.54
N SER A 333 -7.75 6.74 12.00
CA SER A 333 -7.49 6.80 10.56
C SER A 333 -7.93 5.50 9.90
N ARG A 334 -8.82 5.60 8.93
CA ARG A 334 -9.29 4.50 8.10
C ARG A 334 -8.76 4.73 6.68
N GLY A 335 -7.57 4.22 6.39
CA GLY A 335 -6.98 4.28 5.06
C GLY A 335 -7.39 3.11 4.17
N ALA A 336 -7.51 3.36 2.89
CA ALA A 336 -7.80 2.38 1.86
C ALA A 336 -6.50 1.71 1.40
N THR A 337 -6.34 0.42 1.68
CA THR A 337 -5.13 -0.36 1.36
C THR A 337 -5.52 -1.82 1.19
N THR A 338 -4.93 -2.51 0.22
CA THR A 338 -5.08 -3.96 0.07
C THR A 338 -3.74 -4.69 0.17
N HIS A 339 -3.80 -5.98 0.46
CA HIS A 339 -2.63 -6.82 0.62
C HIS A 339 -2.83 -8.20 -0.03
N VAL A 340 -1.76 -8.71 -0.66
CA VAL A 340 -1.70 -10.06 -1.23
C VAL A 340 -0.46 -10.78 -0.72
N SER A 341 -0.65 -12.00 -0.23
CA SER A 341 0.41 -12.90 0.21
C SER A 341 0.39 -14.18 -0.62
N ILE A 342 1.53 -14.58 -1.17
CA ILE A 342 1.66 -15.80 -1.97
C ILE A 342 2.94 -16.54 -1.58
N LEU A 343 2.81 -17.85 -1.44
CA LEU A 343 3.91 -18.80 -1.36
C LEU A 343 3.68 -19.85 -2.42
N ASP A 344 4.58 -19.99 -3.40
CA ASP A 344 4.43 -20.99 -4.43
C ASP A 344 4.98 -22.37 -3.99
N LYS A 345 4.78 -23.38 -4.84
CA LYS A 345 5.23 -24.76 -4.55
C LYS A 345 6.75 -24.93 -4.53
N GLN A 346 7.49 -23.97 -5.12
CA GLN A 346 8.96 -23.95 -5.13
C GLN A 346 9.53 -23.30 -3.87
N GLY A 347 8.72 -22.56 -3.11
CA GLY A 347 9.13 -21.85 -1.90
C GLY A 347 9.40 -20.36 -2.15
N ASN A 348 9.13 -19.82 -3.35
CA ASN A 348 9.18 -18.38 -3.55
C ASN A 348 8.01 -17.71 -2.81
N ALA A 349 8.30 -16.61 -2.13
CA ALA A 349 7.35 -15.86 -1.34
C ALA A 349 7.16 -14.45 -1.91
N ALA A 350 5.93 -14.00 -2.03
CA ALA A 350 5.56 -12.64 -2.43
C ALA A 350 4.60 -12.05 -1.40
N SER A 351 4.99 -10.93 -0.80
CA SER A 351 4.17 -10.15 0.12
C SER A 351 4.05 -8.74 -0.43
N VAL A 352 2.86 -8.33 -0.87
CA VAL A 352 2.67 -7.05 -1.54
C VAL A 352 1.50 -6.27 -0.95
N THR A 353 1.76 -5.01 -0.62
CA THR A 353 0.76 -4.07 -0.10
C THR A 353 0.70 -2.87 -1.02
N THR A 354 -0.50 -2.51 -1.48
CA THR A 354 -0.74 -1.37 -2.37
C THR A 354 -1.91 -0.53 -1.91
N THR A 355 -1.87 0.75 -2.23
CA THR A 355 -2.90 1.72 -1.87
C THR A 355 -3.02 2.79 -2.94
N ASN A 356 -4.19 3.44 -3.01
CA ASN A 356 -4.43 4.64 -3.81
C ASN A 356 -4.80 5.85 -2.92
N GLY A 357 -4.66 5.69 -1.59
CA GLY A 357 -5.36 6.54 -0.66
C GLY A 357 -6.87 6.42 -0.90
N GLU A 358 -7.59 7.49 -0.75
CA GLU A 358 -9.03 7.56 -1.09
C GLU A 358 -9.26 8.01 -2.53
N GLY A 359 -8.19 8.48 -3.21
CA GLY A 359 -8.23 9.04 -4.55
C GLY A 359 -8.40 10.55 -4.59
N CYS A 360 -7.90 11.18 -5.65
CA CYS A 360 -7.91 12.64 -5.80
C CYS A 360 -9.26 13.24 -6.24
N GLY A 361 -10.28 12.43 -6.54
CA GLY A 361 -11.57 12.88 -7.04
C GLY A 361 -11.69 13.03 -8.57
N TYR A 362 -10.58 13.00 -9.28
CA TYR A 362 -10.55 13.15 -10.74
C TYR A 362 -10.27 11.82 -11.44
N MET A 363 -11.29 11.28 -12.14
CA MET A 363 -11.11 10.12 -13.03
C MET A 363 -10.49 10.55 -14.35
N ILE A 364 -9.49 9.82 -14.80
CA ILE A 364 -8.95 9.89 -16.16
C ILE A 364 -9.76 8.92 -17.01
N GLN A 365 -10.76 9.44 -17.71
CA GLN A 365 -11.77 8.64 -18.39
C GLN A 365 -11.16 7.68 -19.41
N GLU A 366 -10.19 8.16 -20.19
CA GLU A 366 -9.54 7.39 -21.25
C GLU A 366 -8.68 6.21 -20.72
N LEU A 367 -8.23 6.29 -19.47
CA LEU A 367 -7.45 5.24 -18.81
C LEU A 367 -8.28 4.43 -17.80
N GLY A 368 -9.48 4.88 -17.45
CA GLY A 368 -10.32 4.26 -16.45
C GLY A 368 -9.72 4.26 -15.05
N ILE A 369 -8.90 5.25 -14.68
CA ILE A 369 -8.22 5.31 -13.39
C ILE A 369 -8.44 6.64 -12.67
N MET A 370 -8.36 6.59 -11.33
CA MET A 370 -8.22 7.75 -10.47
C MET A 370 -6.83 7.74 -9.83
N LEU A 371 -6.16 8.89 -9.78
CA LEU A 371 -4.87 8.99 -9.10
C LEU A 371 -5.07 9.13 -7.59
N ASN A 372 -3.97 8.92 -6.86
CA ASN A 372 -3.94 9.00 -5.41
C ASN A 372 -4.16 10.43 -4.87
N ASN A 373 -4.45 10.53 -3.56
CA ASN A 373 -4.51 11.80 -2.82
C ASN A 373 -3.46 11.90 -1.70
N MET A 374 -2.32 11.25 -1.84
CA MET A 374 -1.33 11.06 -0.78
C MET A 374 -0.70 12.35 -0.24
N LEU A 375 -0.69 13.44 -1.03
CA LEU A 375 -0.29 14.76 -0.52
C LEU A 375 -1.39 15.43 0.33
N GLY A 376 -2.59 14.86 0.36
CA GLY A 376 -3.73 15.29 1.15
C GLY A 376 -4.06 14.41 2.36
N GLU A 377 -3.24 13.39 2.65
CA GLU A 377 -3.38 12.54 3.83
C GLU A 377 -2.54 13.08 5.00
N GLU A 378 -3.19 13.44 6.11
CA GLU A 378 -2.50 14.01 7.29
C GLU A 378 -1.43 13.08 7.85
N ASP A 379 -1.70 11.77 7.90
CA ASP A 379 -0.76 10.76 8.40
C ASP A 379 0.55 10.70 7.61
N LEU A 380 0.51 11.04 6.31
CA LEU A 380 1.67 11.10 5.43
C LEU A 380 2.32 12.49 5.42
N ASN A 381 1.64 13.50 5.93
CA ASN A 381 2.08 14.89 5.91
C ASN A 381 2.12 15.51 7.34
N PRO A 382 2.87 14.91 8.29
CA PRO A 382 2.84 15.32 9.71
C PRO A 382 3.37 16.74 9.95
N MET A 383 4.13 17.31 9.03
CA MET A 383 4.63 18.69 9.10
C MET A 383 3.67 19.69 8.44
N GLY A 384 2.56 19.22 7.87
CA GLY A 384 1.64 20.01 7.05
C GLY A 384 1.74 19.67 5.56
N PHE A 385 0.70 20.04 4.82
CA PHE A 385 0.59 19.72 3.40
C PHE A 385 1.59 20.51 2.56
N HIS A 386 2.15 19.87 1.52
CA HIS A 386 3.08 20.41 0.53
C HIS A 386 4.42 20.95 1.12
N LEU A 387 4.78 20.52 2.33
CA LEU A 387 6.04 20.92 2.99
C LEU A 387 7.19 19.93 2.79
N TRP A 388 6.95 18.78 2.18
CA TRP A 388 7.96 17.77 1.90
C TRP A 388 9.05 18.30 0.93
N PRO A 389 10.30 17.86 1.08
CA PRO A 389 11.35 18.08 0.07
C PRO A 389 10.89 17.55 -1.29
N ARG A 390 11.50 18.08 -2.35
CA ARG A 390 11.15 17.71 -3.73
C ARG A 390 11.64 16.32 -4.07
N GLN A 391 10.87 15.59 -4.89
CA GLN A 391 11.24 14.28 -5.45
C GLN A 391 11.73 13.29 -4.38
N GLN A 392 11.04 13.29 -3.26
CA GLN A 392 11.34 12.40 -2.15
C GLN A 392 10.25 11.33 -2.04
N ARG A 393 10.67 10.07 -1.78
CA ARG A 393 9.77 8.98 -1.41
C ARG A 393 9.06 9.31 -0.11
N LEU A 394 7.72 9.31 -0.12
CA LEU A 394 6.95 9.48 1.11
C LEU A 394 7.12 8.28 2.04
N PRO A 395 7.13 8.50 3.38
CA PRO A 395 7.07 7.40 4.33
C PRO A 395 5.71 6.71 4.29
N THR A 396 5.66 5.44 4.69
CA THR A 396 4.42 4.67 4.73
C THR A 396 4.34 3.75 5.94
N MET A 397 3.13 3.39 6.35
CA MET A 397 2.88 2.33 7.35
C MET A 397 2.83 0.93 6.74
N MET A 398 2.86 0.80 5.42
CA MET A 398 2.83 -0.51 4.76
C MET A 398 4.06 -1.33 5.14
N ALA A 399 3.83 -2.56 5.56
CA ALA A 399 4.85 -3.45 6.05
C ALA A 399 4.64 -4.88 5.53
N PRO A 400 4.77 -5.10 4.20
CA PRO A 400 4.80 -6.46 3.69
C PRO A 400 5.91 -7.22 4.39
N THR A 401 5.61 -8.43 4.88
CA THR A 401 6.47 -9.17 5.79
C THR A 401 6.59 -10.64 5.37
N ILE A 402 7.80 -11.18 5.47
CA ILE A 402 8.10 -12.61 5.31
C ILE A 402 8.79 -13.08 6.57
N VAL A 403 8.33 -14.20 7.15
CA VAL A 403 8.95 -14.86 8.29
C VAL A 403 9.52 -16.21 7.85
N THR A 404 10.78 -16.42 8.14
CA THR A 404 11.49 -17.68 7.83
C THR A 404 11.93 -18.37 9.11
N GLY A 405 11.79 -19.69 9.12
CA GLY A 405 12.29 -20.60 10.16
C GLY A 405 13.37 -21.54 9.63
N GLN A 406 13.58 -22.63 10.33
CA GLN A 406 14.61 -23.64 9.96
C GLN A 406 14.30 -24.34 8.62
N ASN A 407 13.03 -24.46 8.24
CA ASN A 407 12.59 -25.19 7.05
C ASN A 407 12.17 -24.25 5.90
N GLY A 408 12.57 -22.99 5.92
CA GLY A 408 12.23 -21.99 4.90
C GLY A 408 11.14 -21.02 5.34
N VAL A 409 10.30 -20.55 4.39
CA VAL A 409 9.24 -19.59 4.66
C VAL A 409 8.11 -20.22 5.48
N GLU A 410 7.77 -19.62 6.61
CA GLU A 410 6.70 -20.05 7.50
C GLU A 410 5.47 -19.15 7.41
N LEU A 411 5.66 -17.82 7.22
CA LEU A 411 4.57 -16.86 7.06
C LEU A 411 4.90 -15.87 5.93
N VAL A 412 3.89 -15.54 5.16
CA VAL A 412 3.88 -14.39 4.24
C VAL A 412 2.66 -13.57 4.61
N LEU A 413 2.85 -12.34 5.05
CA LEU A 413 1.77 -11.54 5.61
C LEU A 413 1.96 -10.04 5.38
N GLY A 414 0.87 -9.33 5.53
CA GLY A 414 0.74 -7.90 5.58
C GLY A 414 -0.70 -7.54 5.91
N SER A 415 -1.05 -6.29 5.83
CA SER A 415 -2.40 -5.83 6.16
C SER A 415 -2.75 -4.55 5.41
N GLY A 416 -4.03 -4.21 5.34
CA GLY A 416 -4.56 -2.90 4.99
C GLY A 416 -5.10 -2.16 6.21
N GLY A 417 -5.29 -0.84 6.14
CA GLY A 417 -5.99 -0.06 7.16
C GLY A 417 -5.15 0.92 7.98
N SER A 418 -4.29 1.71 7.30
CA SER A 418 -3.54 2.84 7.89
C SER A 418 -2.79 2.46 9.18
N ASN A 419 -2.99 3.19 10.26
CA ASN A 419 -2.29 3.00 11.55
C ASN A 419 -2.49 1.62 12.20
N ARG A 420 -3.52 0.85 11.79
CA ARG A 420 -3.81 -0.50 12.32
C ARG A 420 -2.93 -1.60 11.71
N LEU A 421 -2.29 -1.33 10.56
CA LEU A 421 -1.42 -2.27 9.85
C LEU A 421 -0.40 -2.94 10.77
N ARG A 422 0.36 -2.13 11.53
CA ARG A 422 1.44 -2.61 12.41
C ARG A 422 0.94 -3.53 13.52
N SER A 423 -0.17 -3.18 14.18
CA SER A 423 -0.71 -3.97 15.28
C SER A 423 -1.31 -5.30 14.78
N ALA A 424 -1.96 -5.29 13.62
CA ALA A 424 -2.48 -6.51 13.01
C ALA A 424 -1.34 -7.48 12.63
N ILE A 425 -0.27 -6.99 11.99
CA ILE A 425 0.90 -7.79 11.62
C ILE A 425 1.62 -8.31 12.87
N LEU A 426 1.85 -7.46 13.88
CA LEU A 426 2.47 -7.84 15.14
C LEU A 426 1.76 -9.01 15.80
N GLN A 427 0.42 -8.93 15.93
CA GLN A 427 -0.39 -9.97 16.57
C GLN A 427 -0.36 -11.32 15.82
N VAL A 428 -0.18 -11.32 14.51
CA VAL A 428 -0.07 -12.56 13.73
C VAL A 428 1.31 -13.20 13.87
N ILE A 429 2.38 -12.39 14.03
CA ILE A 429 3.76 -12.90 14.20
C ILE A 429 3.95 -13.54 15.58
N MET A 430 3.30 -13.01 16.62
CA MET A 430 3.34 -13.51 18.00
C MET A 430 2.59 -14.83 18.17
#